data_16d8cc287fbfb63648fc957939f2a05d
#
_entry.id   16d8cc287fbfb63648fc957939f2a05d
#
_cell.length_a   1.000
_cell.length_b   1.000
_cell.length_c   1.000
_cell.angle_alpha   90.00
_cell.angle_beta   90.00
_cell.angle_gamma   90.00
#
_symmetry.space_group_name_H-M   'P 1'
#
loop_
_entity.id
_entity.type
_entity.pdbx_description
1 polymer ?
#
loop_
_entity_poly.entity_id
_entity_poly.type
_entity_poly.pdbx_seq_one_letter_code
_entity_poly.pdbx_strand_id
1 'polypeptide(L)'
;YTDPATSVTHTGHGLYEQNLPQETAHWPSARARGMAMHESQSLFVEKQIGRNPAFWAFALPHVEKHLGEHLSLDALLPHIHHVERGLIRVDADEVTYPLHVILRYELEQGMLSGTLQVRDLPEAWDAKMRDYLGLSTIHDPKNGPMQDVHWPGGAFGYFPSYTLGA
;
A
#
# COMPACT_ATOMS: atom_id res chain seq x y z
N TYR A 1 -4.27 -2.73 15.52
CA TYR A 1 -3.25 -1.69 15.45
C TYR A 1 -3.31 -1.16 14.02
N THR A 2 -3.91 -0.02 13.80
CA THR A 2 -3.87 0.63 12.48
C THR A 2 -2.59 1.44 12.43
N ASP A 3 -1.68 1.04 11.54
CA ASP A 3 -0.50 1.83 11.20
C ASP A 3 -0.95 3.28 10.87
N PRO A 4 -0.27 4.30 11.43
CA PRO A 4 -0.52 5.70 11.08
C PRO A 4 -0.52 5.98 9.57
N ALA A 5 0.30 5.27 8.80
CA ALA A 5 0.34 5.35 7.34
C ALA A 5 -1.01 4.98 6.70
N THR A 6 -1.69 3.94 7.20
CA THR A 6 -3.01 3.53 6.71
C THR A 6 -4.07 4.63 6.87
N SER A 7 -4.06 5.35 7.98
CA SER A 7 -4.99 6.47 8.20
C SER A 7 -4.72 7.64 7.26
N VAL A 8 -3.45 7.91 6.96
CA VAL A 8 -3.02 8.96 6.02
C VAL A 8 -3.44 8.60 4.58
N THR A 9 -3.28 7.33 4.19
CA THR A 9 -3.72 6.81 2.88
C THR A 9 -5.23 6.99 2.68
N HIS A 10 -6.04 6.62 3.68
CA HIS A 10 -7.49 6.81 3.62
C HIS A 10 -7.89 8.29 3.48
N THR A 11 -7.14 9.21 4.07
CA THR A 11 -7.36 10.65 3.92
C THR A 11 -7.25 11.08 2.45
N GLY A 12 -6.24 10.59 1.73
CA GLY A 12 -6.07 10.89 0.31
C GLY A 12 -7.24 10.40 -0.56
N HIS A 13 -7.72 9.18 -0.32
CA HIS A 13 -8.94 8.66 -0.96
C HIS A 13 -10.16 9.52 -0.67
N GLY A 14 -10.36 9.91 0.59
CA GLY A 14 -11.49 10.73 1.02
C GLY A 14 -11.46 12.13 0.40
N LEU A 15 -10.30 12.77 0.35
CA LEU A 15 -10.14 14.08 -0.27
C LEU A 15 -10.41 14.03 -1.78
N TYR A 16 -9.99 12.96 -2.46
CA TYR A 16 -10.29 12.78 -3.88
C TYR A 16 -11.79 12.71 -4.13
N GLU A 17 -12.51 11.84 -3.42
CA GLU A 17 -13.96 11.68 -3.56
C GLU A 17 -14.73 12.97 -3.23
N GLN A 18 -14.33 13.68 -2.18
CA GLN A 18 -14.96 14.94 -1.77
C GLN A 18 -14.80 16.07 -2.79
N ASN A 19 -13.74 16.03 -3.59
CA ASN A 19 -13.42 17.05 -4.59
C ASN A 19 -13.89 16.71 -6.01
N LEU A 20 -14.59 15.58 -6.19
CA LEU A 20 -15.22 15.26 -7.47
C LEU A 20 -16.33 16.28 -7.80
N PRO A 21 -16.55 16.61 -9.11
CA PRO A 21 -17.50 17.63 -9.52
C PRO A 21 -18.94 17.29 -9.11
N GLN A 22 -19.48 17.97 -8.12
CA GLN A 22 -20.82 17.73 -7.58
C GLN A 22 -21.94 18.16 -8.54
N GLU A 23 -21.71 19.24 -9.29
CA GLU A 23 -22.70 19.78 -10.25
C GLU A 23 -23.03 18.78 -11.37
N THR A 24 -22.07 17.95 -11.73
CA THR A 24 -22.21 16.93 -12.79
C THR A 24 -22.13 15.51 -12.25
N ALA A 25 -22.41 15.29 -10.97
CA ALA A 25 -22.26 13.97 -10.28
C ALA A 25 -23.03 12.82 -10.97
N HIS A 26 -24.09 13.14 -11.72
CA HIS A 26 -24.86 12.18 -12.53
C HIS A 26 -24.14 11.76 -13.84
N TRP A 27 -23.08 12.45 -14.24
CA TRP A 27 -22.32 12.10 -15.42
C TRP A 27 -21.23 11.07 -15.08
N PRO A 28 -20.95 10.09 -15.94
CA PRO A 28 -19.84 9.17 -15.75
C PRO A 28 -18.49 9.87 -15.65
N SER A 29 -18.35 11.04 -16.31
CA SER A 29 -17.14 11.85 -16.28
C SER A 29 -16.86 12.51 -14.92
N ALA A 30 -17.84 12.62 -14.05
CA ALA A 30 -17.70 13.22 -12.72
C ALA A 30 -17.35 12.20 -11.63
N ARG A 31 -17.21 10.91 -11.98
CA ARG A 31 -16.85 9.84 -11.06
C ARG A 31 -15.33 9.61 -11.05
N ALA A 32 -14.85 8.94 -10.00
CA ALA A 32 -13.46 8.51 -9.91
C ALA A 32 -13.01 7.74 -11.16
N ARG A 33 -11.80 8.02 -11.64
CA ARG A 33 -11.28 7.59 -12.96
C ARG A 33 -10.49 6.28 -12.90
N GLY A 34 -10.87 5.37 -12.02
CA GLY A 34 -10.24 4.08 -11.81
C GLY A 34 -9.25 4.10 -10.65
N MET A 35 -8.84 2.90 -10.23
CA MET A 35 -8.10 2.73 -8.99
C MET A 35 -6.66 3.26 -9.04
N ALA A 36 -5.99 3.26 -10.18
CA ALA A 36 -4.66 3.88 -10.28
C ALA A 36 -4.69 5.38 -9.98
N MET A 37 -5.71 6.11 -10.50
CA MET A 37 -5.89 7.52 -10.18
C MET A 37 -6.31 7.73 -8.73
N HIS A 38 -7.14 6.86 -8.19
CA HIS A 38 -7.58 6.91 -6.79
C HIS A 38 -6.41 6.68 -5.83
N GLU A 39 -5.58 5.67 -6.13
CA GLU A 39 -4.36 5.38 -5.36
C GLU A 39 -3.30 6.48 -5.50
N SER A 40 -3.22 7.19 -6.64
CA SER A 40 -2.30 8.31 -6.75
C SER A 40 -2.59 9.43 -5.74
N GLN A 41 -3.85 9.63 -5.38
CA GLN A 41 -4.24 10.61 -4.37
C GLN A 41 -3.94 10.12 -2.96
N SER A 42 -4.18 8.86 -2.67
CA SER A 42 -3.85 8.24 -1.39
C SER A 42 -2.35 8.23 -1.15
N LEU A 43 -1.59 7.77 -2.13
CA LEU A 43 -0.13 7.68 -2.06
C LEU A 43 0.55 9.06 -2.08
N PHE A 44 -0.03 10.05 -2.75
CA PHE A 44 0.44 11.43 -2.64
C PHE A 44 0.41 11.91 -1.19
N VAL A 45 -0.71 11.71 -0.49
CA VAL A 45 -0.81 12.12 0.93
C VAL A 45 0.12 11.27 1.81
N GLU A 46 0.19 9.97 1.59
CA GLU A 46 1.03 9.06 2.37
C GLU A 46 2.54 9.30 2.13
N LYS A 47 2.97 9.24 0.86
CA LYS A 47 4.40 9.25 0.51
C LYS A 47 4.99 10.66 0.41
N GLN A 48 4.27 11.59 -0.21
CA GLN A 48 4.78 12.94 -0.46
C GLN A 48 4.56 13.88 0.73
N ILE A 49 3.42 13.77 1.41
CA ILE A 49 3.10 14.60 2.58
C ILE A 49 3.51 13.91 3.87
N GLY A 50 2.97 12.72 4.14
CA GLY A 50 3.12 12.03 5.43
C GLY A 50 4.55 11.59 5.77
N ARG A 51 5.45 11.52 4.78
CA ARG A 51 6.87 11.24 5.00
C ARG A 51 7.75 12.48 4.96
N ASN A 52 7.17 13.66 4.67
CA ASN A 52 7.93 14.89 4.56
C ASN A 52 8.29 15.45 5.96
N PRO A 53 9.58 15.81 6.20
CA PRO A 53 10.00 16.42 7.48
C PRO A 53 9.23 17.69 7.84
N ALA A 54 8.86 18.53 6.85
CA ALA A 54 8.10 19.74 7.08
C ALA A 54 6.68 19.47 7.59
N PHE A 55 6.05 18.38 7.12
CA PHE A 55 4.77 17.92 7.66
C PHE A 55 4.91 17.56 9.15
N TRP A 56 5.94 16.82 9.52
CA TRP A 56 6.15 16.41 10.91
C TRP A 56 6.57 17.56 11.80
N ALA A 57 7.32 18.54 11.32
CA ALA A 57 7.57 19.77 12.05
C ALA A 57 6.27 20.53 12.41
N PHE A 58 5.28 20.49 11.52
CA PHE A 58 3.95 21.03 11.78
C PHE A 58 3.10 20.12 12.69
N ALA A 59 3.12 18.80 12.46
CA ALA A 59 2.22 17.88 13.13
C ALA A 59 2.62 17.52 14.57
N LEU A 60 3.93 17.45 14.86
CA LEU A 60 4.45 17.03 16.17
C LEU A 60 3.85 17.79 17.36
N PRO A 61 3.74 19.13 17.37
CA PRO A 61 3.11 19.82 18.50
C PRO A 61 1.66 19.40 18.76
N HIS A 62 0.94 19.02 17.71
CA HIS A 62 -0.43 18.51 17.83
C HIS A 62 -0.45 17.08 18.37
N VAL A 63 0.45 16.24 17.91
CA VAL A 63 0.61 14.86 18.40
C VAL A 63 0.98 14.85 19.88
N GLU A 64 1.97 15.63 20.29
CA GLU A 64 2.41 15.77 21.67
C GLU A 64 1.28 16.23 22.60
N LYS A 65 0.49 17.20 22.15
CA LYS A 65 -0.66 17.70 22.92
C LYS A 65 -1.68 16.60 23.24
N HIS A 66 -1.83 15.60 22.34
CA HIS A 66 -2.84 14.56 22.50
C HIS A 66 -2.29 13.27 23.10
N LEU A 67 -1.03 12.94 22.87
CA LEU A 67 -0.39 11.75 23.43
C LEU A 67 0.31 12.00 24.77
N GLY A 68 0.61 13.27 25.10
CA GLY A 68 1.28 13.63 26.35
C GLY A 68 2.77 13.27 26.39
N GLU A 69 3.34 12.87 25.26
CA GLU A 69 4.75 12.48 25.13
C GLU A 69 5.48 13.47 24.22
N HIS A 70 6.68 13.87 24.65
CA HIS A 70 7.54 14.72 23.81
C HIS A 70 8.36 13.89 22.84
N LEU A 71 8.17 14.14 21.54
CA LEU A 71 8.90 13.49 20.45
C LEU A 71 9.72 14.53 19.68
N SER A 72 11.02 14.31 19.53
CA SER A 72 11.83 15.16 18.66
C SER A 72 11.71 14.70 17.20
N LEU A 73 11.74 15.67 16.28
CA LEU A 73 11.73 15.39 14.85
C LEU A 73 12.92 14.50 14.45
N ASP A 74 14.10 14.76 14.98
CA ASP A 74 15.31 13.99 14.69
C ASP A 74 15.22 12.54 15.16
N ALA A 75 14.48 12.27 16.23
CA ALA A 75 14.23 10.91 16.69
C ALA A 75 13.17 10.21 15.85
N LEU A 76 12.17 10.94 15.34
CA LEU A 76 11.04 10.38 14.60
C LEU A 76 11.39 10.05 13.14
N LEU A 77 12.11 10.93 12.44
CA LEU A 77 12.39 10.79 11.00
C LEU A 77 13.10 9.47 10.61
N PRO A 78 14.10 8.96 11.37
CA PRO A 78 14.69 7.67 11.07
C PRO A 78 13.70 6.50 11.08
N HIS A 79 12.66 6.56 11.92
CA HIS A 79 11.61 5.54 11.94
C HIS A 79 10.65 5.66 10.76
N ILE A 80 10.31 6.90 10.36
CA ILE A 80 9.43 7.15 9.20
C ILE A 80 10.11 6.70 7.90
N HIS A 81 11.44 6.91 7.78
CA HIS A 81 12.21 6.59 6.59
C HIS A 81 12.93 5.23 6.70
N HIS A 82 12.58 4.42 7.70
CA HIS A 82 13.19 3.11 7.86
C HIS A 82 12.84 2.20 6.68
N VAL A 83 13.85 1.53 6.15
CA VAL A 83 13.71 0.56 5.06
C VAL A 83 14.09 -0.81 5.58
N GLU A 84 13.15 -1.73 5.56
CA GLU A 84 13.34 -3.11 6.02
C GLU A 84 12.53 -4.09 5.17
N ARG A 85 13.12 -5.21 4.83
CA ARG A 85 12.42 -6.28 4.12
C ARG A 85 11.48 -7.00 5.05
N GLY A 86 10.19 -6.98 4.75
CA GLY A 86 9.14 -7.63 5.51
C GLY A 86 8.32 -8.62 4.69
N LEU A 87 7.58 -9.48 5.36
CA LEU A 87 6.69 -10.46 4.71
C LEU A 87 5.37 -9.83 4.26
N ILE A 88 4.92 -8.79 4.94
CA ILE A 88 3.58 -8.21 4.80
C ILE A 88 3.61 -6.98 3.90
N ARG A 89 2.83 -7.00 2.83
CA ARG A 89 2.75 -5.89 1.86
C ARG A 89 2.29 -4.58 2.49
N VAL A 90 1.25 -4.61 3.30
CA VAL A 90 0.68 -3.39 3.88
C VAL A 90 1.60 -2.68 4.86
N ASP A 91 2.56 -3.41 5.45
CA ASP A 91 3.57 -2.88 6.37
C ASP A 91 4.88 -2.49 5.66
N ALA A 92 4.96 -2.75 4.33
CA ALA A 92 6.19 -2.52 3.57
C ALA A 92 6.48 -1.03 3.39
N ASP A 93 7.77 -0.68 3.50
CA ASP A 93 8.27 0.66 3.23
C ASP A 93 8.16 1.05 1.75
N GLU A 94 8.46 2.31 1.43
CA GLU A 94 8.34 2.84 0.06
C GLU A 94 9.30 2.21 -0.96
N VAL A 95 10.40 1.59 -0.50
CA VAL A 95 11.39 0.94 -1.37
C VAL A 95 10.99 -0.50 -1.67
N THR A 96 10.53 -1.24 -0.65
CA THR A 96 10.19 -2.66 -0.79
C THR A 96 8.75 -2.89 -1.26
N TYR A 97 7.85 -1.93 -1.05
CA TYR A 97 6.44 -2.04 -1.45
C TYR A 97 6.22 -2.40 -2.93
N PRO A 98 6.90 -1.77 -3.92
CA PRO A 98 6.75 -2.14 -5.32
C PRO A 98 7.10 -3.60 -5.62
N LEU A 99 8.06 -4.19 -4.91
CA LEU A 99 8.43 -5.61 -5.08
C LEU A 99 7.29 -6.54 -4.66
N HIS A 100 6.58 -6.18 -3.59
CA HIS A 100 5.37 -6.89 -3.19
C HIS A 100 4.25 -6.79 -4.23
N VAL A 101 4.12 -5.66 -4.92
CA VAL A 101 3.13 -5.48 -6.00
C VAL A 101 3.52 -6.29 -7.22
N ILE A 102 4.78 -6.22 -7.64
CA ILE A 102 5.29 -6.92 -8.83
C ILE A 102 5.10 -8.43 -8.70
N LEU A 103 5.48 -9.04 -7.57
CA LEU A 103 5.32 -10.48 -7.38
C LEU A 103 3.84 -10.91 -7.50
N ARG A 104 2.92 -10.11 -6.97
CA ARG A 104 1.47 -10.40 -7.08
C ARG A 104 0.95 -10.27 -8.50
N TYR A 105 1.39 -9.24 -9.20
CA TYR A 105 1.05 -9.04 -10.59
C TYR A 105 1.48 -10.22 -11.48
N GLU A 106 2.71 -10.69 -11.32
CA GLU A 106 3.23 -11.81 -12.10
C GLU A 106 2.55 -13.14 -11.77
N LEU A 107 2.25 -13.38 -10.48
CA LEU A 107 1.48 -14.57 -10.07
C LEU A 107 0.04 -14.51 -10.60
N GLU A 108 -0.59 -13.36 -10.56
CA GLU A 108 -1.92 -13.14 -11.12
C GLU A 108 -1.95 -13.41 -12.63
N GLN A 109 -0.98 -12.87 -13.37
CA GLN A 109 -0.86 -13.17 -14.81
C GLN A 109 -0.68 -14.67 -15.06
N GLY A 110 0.12 -15.36 -14.25
CA GLY A 110 0.31 -16.80 -14.32
C GLY A 110 -0.99 -17.58 -14.11
N MET A 111 -1.79 -17.18 -13.11
CA MET A 111 -3.09 -17.80 -12.84
C MET A 111 -4.11 -17.54 -13.96
N LEU A 112 -4.20 -16.30 -14.45
CA LEU A 112 -5.15 -15.93 -15.51
C LEU A 112 -4.81 -16.54 -16.86
N SER A 113 -3.52 -16.68 -17.18
CA SER A 113 -3.08 -17.37 -18.41
C SER A 113 -3.15 -18.90 -18.31
N GLY A 114 -3.37 -19.46 -17.11
CA GLY A 114 -3.39 -20.90 -16.86
C GLY A 114 -1.99 -21.55 -16.77
N THR A 115 -0.92 -20.76 -16.79
CA THR A 115 0.45 -21.27 -16.62
C THR A 115 0.78 -21.60 -15.17
N LEU A 116 0.05 -21.02 -14.21
CA LEU A 116 0.13 -21.30 -12.79
C LEU A 116 -1.23 -21.82 -12.29
N GLN A 117 -1.25 -23.01 -11.70
CA GLN A 117 -2.45 -23.52 -11.05
C GLN A 117 -2.57 -22.95 -9.63
N VAL A 118 -3.77 -22.67 -9.15
CA VAL A 118 -4.01 -22.09 -7.82
C VAL A 118 -3.42 -22.96 -6.70
N ARG A 119 -3.44 -24.30 -6.86
CA ARG A 119 -2.86 -25.21 -5.88
C ARG A 119 -1.34 -25.06 -5.73
N ASP A 120 -0.64 -24.55 -6.77
CA ASP A 120 0.80 -24.38 -6.79
C ASP A 120 1.20 -22.93 -6.39
N LEU A 121 0.21 -22.11 -6.05
CA LEU A 121 0.42 -20.72 -5.67
C LEU A 121 1.33 -20.54 -4.43
N PRO A 122 1.26 -21.37 -3.37
CA PRO A 122 2.13 -21.18 -2.20
C PRO A 122 3.62 -21.34 -2.54
N GLU A 123 3.98 -22.32 -3.36
CA GLU A 123 5.36 -22.55 -3.79
C GLU A 123 5.86 -21.46 -4.75
N ALA A 124 5.00 -21.04 -5.69
CA ALA A 124 5.31 -19.97 -6.63
C ALA A 124 5.47 -18.62 -5.90
N TRP A 125 4.65 -18.38 -4.89
CA TRP A 125 4.75 -17.21 -4.03
C TRP A 125 6.08 -17.19 -3.26
N ASP A 126 6.42 -18.29 -2.59
CA ASP A 126 7.67 -18.42 -1.84
C ASP A 126 8.89 -18.19 -2.73
N ALA A 127 8.89 -18.77 -3.93
CA ALA A 127 9.96 -18.57 -4.90
C ALA A 127 10.17 -17.09 -5.25
N LYS A 128 9.08 -16.35 -5.51
CA LYS A 128 9.15 -14.91 -5.79
C LYS A 128 9.52 -14.07 -4.57
N MET A 129 9.03 -14.41 -3.39
CA MET A 129 9.43 -13.75 -2.14
C MET A 129 10.93 -13.90 -1.87
N ARG A 130 11.51 -15.06 -2.16
CA ARG A 130 12.95 -15.28 -2.06
C ARG A 130 13.73 -14.49 -3.10
N ASP A 131 13.25 -14.46 -4.33
CA ASP A 131 13.92 -13.79 -5.45
C ASP A 131 13.94 -12.27 -5.25
N TYR A 132 12.83 -11.66 -4.88
CA TYR A 132 12.68 -10.20 -4.78
C TYR A 132 13.05 -9.63 -3.42
N LEU A 133 12.73 -10.33 -2.34
CA LEU A 133 12.88 -9.83 -0.98
C LEU A 133 13.89 -10.63 -0.14
N GLY A 134 14.33 -11.80 -0.61
CA GLY A 134 15.24 -12.68 0.14
C GLY A 134 14.56 -13.33 1.36
N LEU A 135 13.22 -13.43 1.38
CA LEU A 135 12.43 -13.95 2.48
C LEU A 135 11.66 -15.20 2.05
N SER A 136 11.33 -16.07 2.99
CA SER A 136 10.57 -17.31 2.73
C SER A 136 9.25 -17.33 3.47
N THR A 137 8.21 -17.82 2.79
CA THR A 137 6.86 -18.02 3.32
C THR A 137 6.37 -19.46 3.17
N ILE A 138 7.26 -20.41 2.83
CA ILE A 138 6.90 -21.79 2.45
C ILE A 138 6.07 -22.53 3.52
N HIS A 139 6.25 -22.20 4.78
CA HIS A 139 5.52 -22.81 5.90
C HIS A 139 4.61 -21.80 6.62
N ASP A 140 4.39 -20.63 6.01
CA ASP A 140 3.60 -19.57 6.60
C ASP A 140 2.62 -18.98 5.56
N PRO A 141 1.57 -19.71 5.18
CA PRO A 141 0.60 -19.24 4.21
C PRO A 141 -0.14 -17.97 4.66
N LYS A 142 -0.27 -17.75 5.97
CA LYS A 142 -0.91 -16.57 6.54
C LYS A 142 -0.17 -15.28 6.16
N ASN A 143 1.14 -15.28 6.29
CA ASN A 143 2.01 -14.17 5.90
C ASN A 143 2.50 -14.29 4.44
N GLY A 144 2.06 -15.33 3.74
CA GLY A 144 2.25 -15.57 2.32
C GLY A 144 1.01 -15.20 1.50
N PRO A 145 0.53 -16.12 0.63
CA PRO A 145 -0.55 -15.81 -0.32
C PRO A 145 -1.91 -15.50 0.31
N MET A 146 -2.11 -15.80 1.60
CA MET A 146 -3.37 -15.54 2.30
C MET A 146 -3.43 -14.17 2.99
N GLN A 147 -2.40 -13.34 2.88
CA GLN A 147 -2.39 -12.03 3.55
C GLN A 147 -3.30 -10.99 2.88
N ASP A 148 -3.66 -11.17 1.62
CA ASP A 148 -4.46 -10.24 0.84
C ASP A 148 -5.86 -10.78 0.53
N VAL A 149 -6.85 -9.89 0.51
CA VAL A 149 -8.26 -10.23 0.22
C VAL A 149 -8.65 -10.02 -1.25
N HIS A 150 -7.72 -9.55 -2.09
CA HIS A 150 -8.01 -9.15 -3.46
C HIS A 150 -8.54 -10.31 -4.32
N TRP A 151 -7.78 -11.38 -4.44
CA TRP A 151 -8.18 -12.52 -5.28
C TRP A 151 -9.39 -13.27 -4.75
N PRO A 152 -9.51 -13.57 -3.45
CA PRO A 152 -10.74 -14.14 -2.91
C PRO A 152 -11.97 -13.25 -3.10
N GLY A 153 -11.79 -11.93 -3.11
CA GLY A 153 -12.83 -10.94 -3.38
C GLY A 153 -13.08 -10.69 -4.87
N GLY A 154 -12.38 -11.37 -5.79
CA GLY A 154 -12.51 -11.20 -7.24
C GLY A 154 -11.85 -9.95 -7.81
N ALA A 155 -11.00 -9.27 -7.06
CA ALA A 155 -10.30 -8.04 -7.48
C ALA A 155 -9.01 -8.38 -8.27
N PHE A 156 -9.17 -8.99 -9.43
CA PHE A 156 -8.09 -9.21 -10.38
C PHE A 156 -7.75 -7.93 -11.14
N GLY A 157 -6.46 -7.73 -11.47
CA GLY A 157 -5.95 -6.52 -12.13
C GLY A 157 -5.80 -5.32 -11.20
N TYR A 158 -6.01 -5.48 -9.89
CA TYR A 158 -5.98 -4.37 -8.94
C TYR A 158 -4.55 -3.99 -8.51
N PHE A 159 -3.70 -4.97 -8.22
CA PHE A 159 -2.36 -4.73 -7.65
C PHE A 159 -1.50 -3.70 -8.41
N PRO A 160 -1.48 -3.65 -9.75
CA PRO A 160 -0.74 -2.63 -10.48
C PRO A 160 -1.14 -1.20 -10.12
N SER A 161 -2.39 -0.96 -9.69
CA SER A 161 -2.89 0.36 -9.31
C SER A 161 -2.07 1.01 -8.20
N TYR A 162 -1.54 0.23 -7.26
CA TYR A 162 -0.70 0.71 -6.18
C TYR A 162 0.64 1.28 -6.65
N THR A 163 1.27 0.67 -7.64
CA THR A 163 2.55 1.16 -8.18
C THR A 163 2.36 2.21 -9.26
N LEU A 164 1.32 2.09 -10.09
CA LEU A 164 1.00 3.09 -11.12
C LEU A 164 0.46 4.39 -10.53
N GLY A 165 -0.08 4.33 -9.31
CA GLY A 165 -0.58 5.51 -8.60
C GLY A 165 0.51 6.22 -7.77
N ALA A 166 1.66 5.60 -7.54
CA ALA A 166 2.73 6.10 -6.68
C ALA A 166 3.53 7.26 -7.29
#